data_98d3eaa68e1140de176262a472167f1f
#
_entry.id   98d3eaa68e1140de176262a472167f1f
#
_cell.length_a   1.000
_cell.length_b   1.000
_cell.length_c   1.000
_cell.angle_alpha   90.00
_cell.angle_beta   90.00
_cell.angle_gamma   90.00
#
_symmetry.space_group_name_H-M   'P 1'
#
loop_
_entity.id
_entity.type
_entity.pdbx_description
1 polymer ?
#
loop_
_entity_poly.entity_id
_entity_poly.type
_entity_poly.pdbx_seq_one_letter_code
_entity_poly.pdbx_strand_id
1 'polypeptide(L)'
;MFQNEQRITITARDLKVVSALQCDGRMTMQALADKIGISVYAATESYRRLTESGIMSIVPVCNPLSLGNYSQVLVGLRLDGSRDEALAMLQSMPQVTYVVCALGDADIIAEAVVYSAEGMDHFLKHGLRALPGLSRLQVFSCGRLVLDDHNVSVVNRLLAAHGETGFLTKREASVGTDIPSHRLDPRFVHTFNELQKDGRASYASLGERLGVTHTAIRGRIKKLEDSGVMRIMATVSPMRLGGFRQAFLGLGVKPPYRLF
;
A
#
# COMPACT_ATOMS: atom_id res chain seq x y z
N MET A 1 12.18 14.84 16.12
CA MET A 1 12.25 16.17 15.50
C MET A 1 11.61 16.05 14.12
N PHE A 2 10.35 16.46 13.98
CA PHE A 2 9.68 16.41 12.67
C PHE A 2 10.32 17.47 11.79
N GLN A 3 11.10 17.03 10.80
CA GLN A 3 11.69 17.93 9.82
C GLN A 3 10.59 18.76 9.17
N ASN A 4 10.88 20.02 8.98
CA ASN A 4 10.04 21.04 8.34
C ASN A 4 9.92 20.69 6.84
N GLU A 5 9.13 19.63 6.51
CA GLU A 5 8.82 19.27 5.12
C GLU A 5 8.02 20.43 4.54
N GLN A 6 8.50 21.03 3.49
CA GLN A 6 7.80 22.07 2.74
C GLN A 6 6.39 21.54 2.42
N ARG A 7 5.38 22.13 3.03
CA ARG A 7 3.97 21.77 2.76
C ARG A 7 3.64 22.14 1.32
N ILE A 8 3.62 21.12 0.47
CA ILE A 8 3.16 21.28 -0.90
C ILE A 8 1.65 21.52 -0.86
N THR A 9 1.20 22.62 -1.46
CA THR A 9 -0.23 22.90 -1.60
C THR A 9 -0.82 21.95 -2.64
N ILE A 10 -1.74 21.10 -2.23
CA ILE A 10 -2.47 20.17 -3.10
C ILE A 10 -3.67 20.88 -3.68
N THR A 11 -3.80 20.88 -5.00
CA THR A 11 -4.90 21.51 -5.72
C THR A 11 -5.99 20.49 -6.07
N ALA A 12 -7.20 20.97 -6.41
CA ALA A 12 -8.27 20.10 -6.92
C ALA A 12 -7.83 19.32 -8.17
N ARG A 13 -7.00 19.92 -9.04
CA ARG A 13 -6.40 19.25 -10.20
C ARG A 13 -5.54 18.06 -9.78
N ASP A 14 -4.69 18.23 -8.77
CA ASP A 14 -3.83 17.14 -8.28
C ASP A 14 -4.66 15.98 -7.73
N LEU A 15 -5.71 16.29 -6.99
CA LEU A 15 -6.63 15.28 -6.47
C LEU A 15 -7.37 14.53 -7.60
N LYS A 16 -7.74 15.20 -8.68
CA LYS A 16 -8.32 14.57 -9.89
C LYS A 16 -7.30 13.64 -10.57
N VAL A 17 -6.04 14.07 -10.69
CA VAL A 17 -4.94 13.22 -11.20
C VAL A 17 -4.78 11.96 -10.35
N VAL A 18 -4.73 12.11 -9.02
CA VAL A 18 -4.66 10.97 -8.11
C VAL A 18 -5.86 10.06 -8.31
N SER A 19 -7.08 10.59 -8.27
CA SER A 19 -8.31 9.80 -8.38
C SER A 19 -8.41 9.04 -9.70
N ALA A 20 -7.99 9.64 -10.82
CA ALA A 20 -7.94 8.96 -12.10
C ALA A 20 -6.91 7.82 -12.13
N LEU A 21 -5.73 8.05 -11.55
CA LEU A 21 -4.68 7.04 -11.44
C LEU A 21 -4.96 5.96 -10.37
N GLN A 22 -5.89 6.21 -9.45
CA GLN A 22 -6.44 5.17 -8.58
C GLN A 22 -7.32 4.18 -9.36
N CYS A 23 -7.94 4.61 -10.47
CA CYS A 23 -8.67 3.70 -11.35
C CYS A 23 -7.72 2.82 -12.18
N ASP A 24 -6.67 3.42 -12.74
CA ASP A 24 -5.66 2.76 -13.58
C ASP A 24 -4.32 3.52 -13.43
N GLY A 25 -3.42 2.96 -12.64
CA GLY A 25 -2.10 3.54 -12.39
C GLY A 25 -1.19 3.57 -13.63
N ARG A 26 -1.50 2.79 -14.65
CA ARG A 26 -0.73 2.72 -15.91
C ARG A 26 -1.35 3.53 -17.06
N MET A 27 -2.42 4.26 -16.81
CA MET A 27 -3.04 5.16 -17.78
C MET A 27 -1.99 6.09 -18.42
N THR A 28 -2.06 6.28 -19.73
CA THR A 28 -1.15 7.22 -20.43
C THR A 28 -1.44 8.66 -20.02
N MET A 29 -0.45 9.56 -20.13
CA MET A 29 -0.67 10.97 -19.80
C MET A 29 -1.73 11.61 -20.71
N GLN A 30 -1.85 11.18 -21.95
CA GLN A 30 -2.92 11.62 -22.86
C GLN A 30 -4.29 11.18 -22.32
N ALA A 31 -4.48 9.89 -22.01
CA ALA A 31 -5.74 9.38 -21.49
C ALA A 31 -6.10 10.01 -20.13
N LEU A 32 -5.10 10.27 -19.28
CA LEU A 32 -5.27 10.99 -18.02
C LEU A 32 -5.78 12.42 -18.26
N ALA A 33 -5.14 13.14 -19.17
CA ALA A 33 -5.50 14.52 -19.54
C ALA A 33 -6.93 14.59 -20.08
N ASP A 34 -7.28 13.68 -21.00
CA ASP A 34 -8.62 13.58 -21.59
C ASP A 34 -9.68 13.25 -20.52
N LYS A 35 -9.38 12.30 -19.61
CA LYS A 35 -10.30 11.87 -18.54
C LYS A 35 -10.65 12.99 -17.57
N ILE A 36 -9.70 13.86 -17.24
CA ILE A 36 -9.92 14.93 -16.24
C ILE A 36 -10.10 16.33 -16.86
N GLY A 37 -10.06 16.44 -18.19
CA GLY A 37 -10.35 17.67 -18.92
C GLY A 37 -9.26 18.73 -18.80
N ILE A 38 -7.97 18.35 -18.90
CA ILE A 38 -6.82 19.27 -18.83
C ILE A 38 -5.83 18.99 -19.97
N SER A 39 -4.83 19.87 -20.16
CA SER A 39 -3.76 19.59 -21.11
C SER A 39 -2.83 18.47 -20.64
N VAL A 40 -2.20 17.74 -21.58
CA VAL A 40 -1.19 16.72 -21.29
C VAL A 40 -0.03 17.28 -20.48
N TYR A 41 0.37 18.51 -20.77
CA TYR A 41 1.41 19.21 -20.02
C TYR A 41 1.01 19.38 -18.54
N ALA A 42 -0.20 19.84 -18.27
CA ALA A 42 -0.71 20.04 -16.92
C ALA A 42 -0.86 18.70 -16.16
N ALA A 43 -1.29 17.62 -16.85
CA ALA A 43 -1.37 16.28 -16.29
C ALA A 43 0.02 15.75 -15.91
N THR A 44 0.99 15.88 -16.80
CA THR A 44 2.39 15.46 -16.59
C THR A 44 3.05 16.22 -15.44
N GLU A 45 2.84 17.53 -15.36
CA GLU A 45 3.40 18.37 -14.30
C GLU A 45 2.81 18.02 -12.93
N SER A 46 1.48 17.84 -12.83
CA SER A 46 0.84 17.38 -11.59
C SER A 46 1.33 15.98 -11.18
N TYR A 47 1.42 15.05 -12.12
CA TYR A 47 1.96 13.71 -11.88
C TYR A 47 3.39 13.76 -11.32
N ARG A 48 4.30 14.49 -12.01
CA ARG A 48 5.70 14.63 -11.62
C ARG A 48 5.81 15.22 -10.21
N ARG A 49 5.12 16.30 -9.94
CA ARG A 49 5.12 16.99 -8.65
C ARG A 49 4.64 16.08 -7.50
N LEU A 50 3.55 15.33 -7.72
CA LEU A 50 2.98 14.41 -6.73
C LEU A 50 3.92 13.22 -6.44
N THR A 51 4.61 12.72 -7.45
CA THR A 51 5.53 11.59 -7.28
C THR A 51 6.86 12.03 -6.67
N GLU A 52 7.47 13.11 -7.14
CA GLU A 52 8.73 13.63 -6.61
C GLU A 52 8.62 14.08 -5.16
N SER A 53 7.44 14.58 -4.75
CA SER A 53 7.18 14.93 -3.35
C SER A 53 6.88 13.72 -2.45
N GLY A 54 6.76 12.52 -3.01
CA GLY A 54 6.39 11.32 -2.27
C GLY A 54 4.95 11.34 -1.71
N ILE A 55 4.09 12.23 -2.23
CA ILE A 55 2.67 12.27 -1.87
C ILE A 55 1.93 11.11 -2.52
N MET A 56 2.30 10.78 -3.77
CA MET A 56 1.70 9.72 -4.56
C MET A 56 2.77 8.75 -5.07
N SER A 57 2.44 7.48 -5.08
CA SER A 57 3.22 6.42 -5.71
C SER A 57 2.30 5.55 -6.57
N ILE A 58 2.80 5.05 -7.69
CA ILE A 58 2.10 4.04 -8.49
C ILE A 58 2.70 2.67 -8.15
N VAL A 59 1.89 1.82 -7.55
CA VAL A 59 2.32 0.50 -7.09
C VAL A 59 1.27 -0.58 -7.40
N PRO A 60 1.68 -1.84 -7.52
CA PRO A 60 0.74 -2.93 -7.50
C PRO A 60 0.20 -3.10 -6.08
N VAL A 61 -1.09 -3.28 -5.95
CA VAL A 61 -1.78 -3.62 -4.70
C VAL A 61 -2.42 -5.00 -4.84
N CYS A 62 -2.38 -5.79 -3.80
CA CYS A 62 -3.03 -7.10 -3.72
C CYS A 62 -3.46 -7.37 -2.29
N ASN A 63 -4.40 -8.30 -2.10
CA ASN A 63 -4.71 -8.81 -0.78
C ASN A 63 -3.73 -9.96 -0.44
N PRO A 64 -2.82 -9.81 0.53
CA PRO A 64 -1.88 -10.87 0.89
C PRO A 64 -2.55 -12.17 1.29
N LEU A 65 -3.74 -12.10 1.91
CA LEU A 65 -4.50 -13.28 2.36
C LEU A 65 -5.04 -14.11 1.19
N SER A 66 -5.19 -13.52 0.00
CA SER A 66 -5.56 -14.26 -1.22
C SER A 66 -4.40 -15.03 -1.86
N LEU A 67 -3.19 -14.86 -1.34
CA LEU A 67 -1.96 -15.41 -1.89
C LEU A 67 -1.56 -16.78 -1.30
N GLY A 68 -2.46 -17.44 -0.59
CA GLY A 68 -2.23 -18.77 -0.02
C GLY A 68 -1.50 -18.74 1.33
N ASN A 69 -0.27 -19.23 1.41
CA ASN A 69 0.46 -19.37 2.67
C ASN A 69 1.00 -18.06 3.27
N TYR A 70 0.50 -16.91 2.84
CA TYR A 70 0.86 -15.62 3.44
C TYR A 70 -0.09 -15.28 4.59
N SER A 71 0.50 -14.72 5.63
CA SER A 71 -0.22 -14.14 6.76
C SER A 71 0.11 -12.67 6.86
N GLN A 72 -0.92 -11.85 7.02
CA GLN A 72 -0.77 -10.44 7.33
C GLN A 72 -0.89 -10.26 8.84
N VAL A 73 0.03 -9.52 9.43
CA VAL A 73 0.01 -9.20 10.85
C VAL A 73 0.16 -7.70 11.07
N LEU A 74 -0.60 -7.19 12.01
CA LEU A 74 -0.41 -5.86 12.55
C LEU A 74 0.26 -6.00 13.92
N VAL A 75 1.32 -5.25 14.19
CA VAL A 75 2.04 -5.28 15.45
C VAL A 75 2.07 -3.90 16.10
N GLY A 76 1.81 -3.87 17.40
CA GLY A 76 2.01 -2.70 18.24
C GLY A 76 3.23 -2.92 19.14
N LEU A 77 4.17 -1.98 19.14
CA LEU A 77 5.44 -2.05 19.85
C LEU A 77 5.53 -0.92 20.87
N ARG A 78 5.86 -1.26 22.12
CA ARG A 78 6.25 -0.30 23.16
C ARG A 78 7.75 -0.43 23.39
N LEU A 79 8.42 0.71 23.47
CA LEU A 79 9.87 0.77 23.58
C LEU A 79 10.29 1.58 24.80
N ASP A 80 11.23 1.03 25.57
CA ASP A 80 11.90 1.72 26.68
C ASP A 80 13.29 2.26 26.27
N GLY A 81 13.58 2.27 24.96
CA GLY A 81 14.88 2.66 24.39
C GLY A 81 14.79 3.54 23.15
N SER A 82 15.86 3.50 22.33
CA SER A 82 15.94 4.29 21.10
C SER A 82 14.90 3.87 20.08
N ARG A 83 13.97 4.78 19.78
CA ARG A 83 12.95 4.59 18.74
C ARG A 83 13.58 4.56 17.35
N ASP A 84 14.63 5.34 17.12
CA ASP A 84 15.24 5.45 15.79
C ASP A 84 15.97 4.17 15.39
N GLU A 85 16.63 3.50 16.33
CA GLU A 85 17.25 2.20 16.07
C GLU A 85 16.20 1.12 15.75
N ALA A 86 15.11 1.07 16.51
CA ALA A 86 14.01 0.14 16.25
C ALA A 86 13.34 0.39 14.88
N LEU A 87 13.16 1.66 14.50
CA LEU A 87 12.64 2.05 13.18
C LEU A 87 13.57 1.62 12.05
N ALA A 88 14.88 1.88 12.18
CA ALA A 88 15.87 1.47 11.17
C ALA A 88 15.87 -0.05 10.98
N MET A 89 15.79 -0.80 12.08
CA MET A 89 15.74 -2.25 12.04
C MET A 89 14.45 -2.77 11.40
N LEU A 90 13.27 -2.22 11.75
CA LEU A 90 11.99 -2.57 11.14
C LEU A 90 12.00 -2.28 9.64
N GLN A 91 12.53 -1.13 9.22
CA GLN A 91 12.62 -0.76 7.80
C GLN A 91 13.53 -1.68 6.99
N SER A 92 14.51 -2.35 7.64
CA SER A 92 15.39 -3.31 6.99
C SER A 92 14.76 -4.70 6.81
N MET A 93 13.65 -5.00 7.52
CA MET A 93 12.99 -6.31 7.45
C MET A 93 12.15 -6.41 6.18
N PRO A 94 12.42 -7.38 5.27
CA PRO A 94 11.69 -7.51 4.00
C PRO A 94 10.21 -7.86 4.17
N GLN A 95 9.82 -8.40 5.33
CA GLN A 95 8.43 -8.73 5.65
C GLN A 95 7.61 -7.51 6.03
N VAL A 96 8.24 -6.44 6.51
CA VAL A 96 7.57 -5.23 6.99
C VAL A 96 7.15 -4.38 5.81
N THR A 97 5.85 -4.14 5.69
CA THR A 97 5.25 -3.41 4.57
C THR A 97 4.82 -2.00 4.95
N TYR A 98 4.64 -1.74 6.24
CA TYR A 98 4.24 -0.43 6.75
C TYR A 98 4.77 -0.23 8.18
N VAL A 99 5.23 0.99 8.48
CA VAL A 99 5.67 1.40 9.81
C VAL A 99 5.24 2.83 10.07
N VAL A 100 4.68 3.09 11.24
CA VAL A 100 4.32 4.43 11.68
C VAL A 100 4.63 4.63 13.17
N CYS A 101 5.14 5.81 13.52
CA CYS A 101 5.20 6.24 14.92
C CYS A 101 3.80 6.56 15.41
N ALA A 102 3.43 6.01 16.54
CA ALA A 102 2.10 6.15 17.14
C ALA A 102 2.17 6.89 18.48
N LEU A 103 0.99 7.33 18.92
CA LEU A 103 0.75 7.85 20.26
C LEU A 103 -0.36 7.01 20.89
N GLY A 104 -0.18 6.59 22.14
CA GLY A 104 -1.15 5.77 22.88
C GLY A 104 -0.51 4.53 23.47
N ASP A 105 -1.15 3.38 23.30
CA ASP A 105 -0.69 2.10 23.89
C ASP A 105 0.56 1.52 23.18
N ALA A 106 0.90 2.01 22.00
CA ALA A 106 2.09 1.65 21.26
C ALA A 106 2.87 2.90 20.84
N ASP A 107 4.20 2.80 20.76
CA ASP A 107 5.09 3.83 20.23
C ASP A 107 5.28 3.69 18.71
N ILE A 108 5.23 2.45 18.23
CA ILE A 108 5.29 2.10 16.81
C ILE A 108 4.18 1.12 16.49
N ILE A 109 3.51 1.32 15.35
CA ILE A 109 2.65 0.32 14.73
C ILE A 109 3.30 -0.06 13.41
N ALA A 110 3.41 -1.37 13.17
CA ALA A 110 3.92 -1.89 11.91
C ALA A 110 3.00 -2.96 11.35
N GLU A 111 2.96 -3.06 10.02
CA GLU A 111 2.31 -4.13 9.30
C GLU A 111 3.37 -5.01 8.64
N ALA A 112 3.18 -6.29 8.68
CA ALA A 112 4.05 -7.25 8.02
C ALA A 112 3.24 -8.32 7.29
N VAL A 113 3.82 -8.79 6.18
CA VAL A 113 3.32 -9.93 5.41
C VAL A 113 4.36 -11.04 5.47
N VAL A 114 3.98 -12.15 6.05
CA VAL A 114 4.88 -13.25 6.36
C VAL A 114 4.44 -14.52 5.65
N TYR A 115 5.39 -15.19 5.02
CA TYR A 115 5.16 -16.47 4.35
C TYR A 115 5.40 -17.64 5.31
N SER A 116 4.46 -18.56 5.38
CA SER A 116 4.46 -19.78 6.21
C SER A 116 4.44 -19.58 7.74
N ALA A 117 4.15 -20.64 8.45
CA ALA A 117 4.15 -20.66 9.92
C ALA A 117 5.58 -20.53 10.49
N GLU A 118 6.55 -21.16 9.86
CA GLU A 118 7.97 -21.08 10.24
C GLU A 118 8.51 -19.66 10.04
N GLY A 119 8.13 -19.01 8.93
CA GLY A 119 8.46 -17.60 8.68
C GLY A 119 7.87 -16.68 9.73
N MET A 120 6.63 -16.95 10.19
CA MET A 120 5.98 -16.21 11.27
C MET A 120 6.75 -16.38 12.60
N ASP A 121 7.10 -17.61 12.95
CA ASP A 121 7.86 -17.90 14.18
C ASP A 121 9.22 -17.18 14.15
N HIS A 122 9.92 -17.24 13.01
CA HIS A 122 11.19 -16.54 12.81
C HIS A 122 11.04 -15.02 12.92
N PHE A 123 10.05 -14.44 12.26
CA PHE A 123 9.76 -13.01 12.31
C PHE A 123 9.49 -12.53 13.74
N LEU A 124 8.66 -13.26 14.48
CA LEU A 124 8.34 -12.91 15.86
C LEU A 124 9.54 -13.07 16.81
N LYS A 125 10.27 -14.19 16.74
CA LYS A 125 11.35 -14.53 17.69
C LYS A 125 12.66 -13.82 17.37
N HIS A 126 13.05 -13.76 16.12
CA HIS A 126 14.36 -13.26 15.69
C HIS A 126 14.29 -11.87 15.04
N GLY A 127 13.12 -11.49 14.53
CA GLY A 127 12.87 -10.13 14.04
C GLY A 127 12.42 -9.20 15.17
N LEU A 128 11.17 -9.34 15.58
CA LEU A 128 10.54 -8.35 16.48
C LEU A 128 11.11 -8.38 17.91
N ARG A 129 11.35 -9.56 18.48
CA ARG A 129 11.91 -9.65 19.84
C ARG A 129 13.37 -9.20 19.94
N ALA A 130 14.07 -9.09 18.83
CA ALA A 130 15.43 -8.57 18.77
C ALA A 130 15.49 -7.02 18.68
N LEU A 131 14.33 -6.35 18.61
CA LEU A 131 14.28 -4.90 18.57
C LEU A 131 14.82 -4.28 19.85
N PRO A 132 15.71 -3.28 19.74
CA PRO A 132 16.30 -2.63 20.90
C PRO A 132 15.25 -1.93 21.75
N GLY A 133 15.29 -2.17 23.06
CA GLY A 133 14.37 -1.54 24.02
C GLY A 133 12.91 -2.00 23.92
N LEU A 134 12.62 -3.11 23.26
CA LEU A 134 11.25 -3.63 23.20
C LEU A 134 10.78 -4.08 24.60
N SER A 135 9.80 -3.37 25.15
CA SER A 135 9.17 -3.67 26.44
C SER A 135 7.83 -4.40 26.31
N ARG A 136 7.07 -4.11 25.25
CA ARG A 136 5.79 -4.77 24.98
C ARG A 136 5.58 -4.99 23.49
N LEU A 137 5.12 -6.18 23.15
CA LEU A 137 4.72 -6.57 21.80
C LEU A 137 3.26 -7.02 21.80
N GLN A 138 2.45 -6.40 20.94
CA GLN A 138 1.09 -6.85 20.62
C GLN A 138 1.08 -7.32 19.17
N VAL A 139 0.48 -8.48 18.91
CA VAL A 139 0.39 -9.06 17.57
C VAL A 139 -1.06 -9.34 17.25
N PHE A 140 -1.52 -8.81 16.13
CA PHE A 140 -2.85 -9.07 15.58
C PHE A 140 -2.67 -9.80 14.25
N SER A 141 -3.02 -11.07 14.20
CA SER A 141 -3.04 -11.82 12.95
C SER A 141 -4.33 -11.54 12.21
N CYS A 142 -4.22 -11.12 10.95
CA CYS A 142 -5.37 -10.83 10.11
C CYS A 142 -5.93 -12.13 9.53
N GLY A 143 -7.12 -12.54 9.97
CA GLY A 143 -7.81 -13.72 9.44
C GLY A 143 -8.59 -13.45 8.16
N ARG A 144 -9.14 -12.25 8.02
CA ARG A 144 -9.91 -11.81 6.85
C ARG A 144 -9.80 -10.31 6.64
N LEU A 145 -9.42 -9.91 5.45
CA LEU A 145 -9.51 -8.52 5.02
C LEU A 145 -10.95 -8.24 4.53
N VAL A 146 -11.64 -7.35 5.20
CA VAL A 146 -13.01 -6.97 4.84
C VAL A 146 -13.04 -5.79 3.90
N LEU A 147 -12.12 -4.85 4.09
CA LEU A 147 -12.03 -3.65 3.28
C LEU A 147 -10.62 -3.06 3.39
N ASP A 148 -10.01 -2.78 2.26
CA ASP A 148 -8.88 -1.87 2.12
C ASP A 148 -9.14 -0.97 0.91
N ASP A 149 -9.34 0.31 1.15
CA ASP A 149 -9.68 1.27 0.10
C ASP A 149 -8.46 2.03 -0.45
N HIS A 150 -7.26 1.67 -0.03
CA HIS A 150 -6.01 2.29 -0.48
C HIS A 150 -6.05 3.83 -0.49
N ASN A 151 -6.73 4.41 0.52
CA ASN A 151 -6.93 5.85 0.71
C ASN A 151 -7.82 6.55 -0.37
N VAL A 152 -8.62 5.81 -1.13
CA VAL A 152 -9.59 6.39 -2.07
C VAL A 152 -10.60 7.27 -1.35
N SER A 153 -11.10 6.86 -0.18
CA SER A 153 -12.02 7.68 0.62
C SER A 153 -11.41 9.01 1.09
N VAL A 154 -10.09 9.03 1.34
CA VAL A 154 -9.36 10.26 1.68
C VAL A 154 -9.37 11.23 0.51
N VAL A 155 -9.01 10.75 -0.69
CA VAL A 155 -9.00 11.55 -1.93
C VAL A 155 -10.40 12.06 -2.27
N ASN A 156 -11.42 11.21 -2.18
CA ASN A 156 -12.81 11.57 -2.44
C ASN A 156 -13.31 12.65 -1.47
N ARG A 157 -12.96 12.58 -0.19
CA ARG A 157 -13.31 13.61 0.79
C ARG A 157 -12.68 14.95 0.48
N LEU A 158 -11.42 14.96 0.05
CA LEU A 158 -10.74 16.18 -0.36
C LEU A 158 -11.36 16.76 -1.64
N LEU A 159 -11.67 15.93 -2.64
CA LEU A 159 -12.37 16.34 -3.85
C LEU A 159 -13.73 16.97 -3.54
N ALA A 160 -14.51 16.34 -2.65
CA ALA A 160 -15.82 16.87 -2.24
C ALA A 160 -15.72 18.26 -1.58
N ALA A 161 -14.64 18.53 -0.84
CA ALA A 161 -14.38 19.87 -0.27
C ALA A 161 -14.13 20.95 -1.36
N HIS A 162 -13.80 20.54 -2.57
CA HIS A 162 -13.66 21.41 -3.76
C HIS A 162 -14.87 21.34 -4.71
N GLY A 163 -15.99 20.71 -4.29
CA GLY A 163 -17.18 20.52 -5.14
C GLY A 163 -17.00 19.48 -6.24
N GLU A 164 -16.01 18.61 -6.13
CA GLU A 164 -15.64 17.60 -7.12
C GLU A 164 -15.92 16.18 -6.64
N THR A 165 -16.00 15.24 -7.59
CA THR A 165 -16.23 13.82 -7.30
C THR A 165 -15.06 12.98 -7.78
N GLY A 166 -14.68 11.97 -7.01
CA GLY A 166 -13.67 11.00 -7.40
C GLY A 166 -14.20 9.98 -8.42
N PHE A 167 -13.27 9.33 -9.13
CA PHE A 167 -13.59 8.36 -10.20
C PHE A 167 -13.77 6.93 -9.70
N LEU A 168 -13.47 6.65 -8.43
CA LEU A 168 -13.53 5.32 -7.85
C LEU A 168 -14.22 5.37 -6.48
N THR A 169 -15.09 4.41 -6.20
CA THR A 169 -15.69 4.28 -4.87
C THR A 169 -14.79 3.49 -3.94
N LYS A 170 -15.00 3.63 -2.64
CA LYS A 170 -14.31 2.88 -1.59
C LYS A 170 -14.37 1.36 -1.81
N ARG A 171 -15.53 0.83 -2.23
CA ARG A 171 -15.73 -0.60 -2.47
C ARG A 171 -14.99 -1.09 -3.72
N GLU A 172 -15.03 -0.31 -4.79
CA GLU A 172 -14.33 -0.63 -6.05
C GLU A 172 -12.81 -0.59 -5.90
N ALA A 173 -12.29 0.16 -4.93
CA ALA A 173 -10.86 0.22 -4.63
C ALA A 173 -10.34 -1.05 -3.96
N SER A 174 -11.19 -1.76 -3.24
CA SER A 174 -10.77 -2.94 -2.47
C SER A 174 -10.40 -4.10 -3.39
N VAL A 175 -9.22 -4.67 -3.19
CA VAL A 175 -8.65 -5.72 -4.04
C VAL A 175 -8.70 -7.06 -3.34
N GLY A 176 -9.28 -8.07 -4.00
CA GLY A 176 -9.16 -9.47 -3.59
C GLY A 176 -9.81 -9.85 -2.25
N THR A 177 -10.81 -9.09 -1.76
CA THR A 177 -11.48 -9.41 -0.48
C THR A 177 -12.29 -10.71 -0.54
N ASP A 178 -12.79 -11.08 -1.72
CA ASP A 178 -13.64 -12.23 -1.94
C ASP A 178 -13.01 -13.29 -2.86
N ILE A 179 -11.71 -13.19 -3.15
CA ILE A 179 -11.01 -14.13 -4.03
C ILE A 179 -10.53 -15.32 -3.19
N PRO A 180 -10.85 -16.56 -3.62
CA PRO A 180 -10.31 -17.76 -2.99
C PRO A 180 -8.78 -17.74 -3.00
N SER A 181 -8.15 -18.27 -1.94
CA SER A 181 -6.69 -18.36 -1.86
C SER A 181 -6.13 -19.15 -3.05
N HIS A 182 -5.27 -18.51 -3.83
CA HIS A 182 -4.58 -19.14 -4.95
C HIS A 182 -3.12 -19.42 -4.56
N ARG A 183 -2.65 -20.62 -4.88
CA ARG A 183 -1.22 -20.89 -4.79
C ARG A 183 -0.52 -20.08 -5.89
N LEU A 184 0.19 -19.03 -5.50
CA LEU A 184 0.87 -18.18 -6.47
C LEU A 184 2.06 -18.90 -7.12
N ASP A 185 2.14 -18.76 -8.43
CA ASP A 185 3.36 -19.06 -9.19
C ASP A 185 4.49 -18.13 -8.70
N PRO A 186 5.69 -18.65 -8.35
CA PRO A 186 6.84 -17.84 -7.96
C PRO A 186 7.15 -16.70 -8.96
N ARG A 187 6.85 -16.90 -10.24
CA ARG A 187 6.98 -15.88 -11.28
C ARG A 187 6.09 -14.65 -11.05
N PHE A 188 4.98 -14.83 -10.35
CA PHE A 188 4.15 -13.70 -9.92
C PHE A 188 4.89 -12.84 -8.88
N VAL A 189 5.43 -13.45 -7.85
CA VAL A 189 6.13 -12.74 -6.77
C VAL A 189 7.26 -11.88 -7.32
N HIS A 190 8.05 -12.43 -8.26
CA HIS A 190 9.11 -11.66 -8.92
C HIS A 190 8.57 -10.48 -9.71
N THR A 191 7.49 -10.68 -10.48
CA THR A 191 6.87 -9.60 -11.26
C THR A 191 6.28 -8.52 -10.34
N PHE A 192 5.62 -8.92 -9.26
CA PHE A 192 5.06 -8.02 -8.25
C PHE A 192 6.15 -7.19 -7.57
N ASN A 193 7.24 -7.82 -7.13
CA ASN A 193 8.36 -7.13 -6.48
C ASN A 193 9.04 -6.10 -7.40
N GLU A 194 9.16 -6.39 -8.70
CA GLU A 194 9.69 -5.41 -9.64
C GLU A 194 8.73 -4.24 -9.88
N LEU A 195 7.42 -4.49 -9.91
CA LEU A 195 6.41 -3.46 -10.01
C LEU A 195 6.30 -2.60 -8.72
N GLN A 196 6.62 -3.16 -7.56
CA GLN A 196 6.67 -2.39 -6.30
C GLN A 196 7.76 -1.30 -6.35
N LYS A 197 8.85 -1.53 -7.09
CA LYS A 197 9.91 -0.53 -7.27
C LYS A 197 9.47 0.60 -8.20
N ASP A 198 8.74 0.25 -9.27
CA ASP A 198 8.16 1.18 -10.23
C ASP A 198 6.94 0.54 -10.91
N GLY A 199 5.74 0.91 -10.47
CA GLY A 199 4.48 0.41 -11.03
C GLY A 199 4.24 0.82 -12.48
N ARG A 200 4.98 1.81 -12.98
CA ARG A 200 4.92 2.29 -14.37
C ARG A 200 6.09 1.81 -15.25
N ALA A 201 6.98 0.96 -14.70
CA ALA A 201 8.07 0.38 -15.48
C ALA A 201 7.55 -0.23 -16.80
N SER A 202 8.27 -0.01 -17.89
CA SER A 202 7.88 -0.56 -19.20
C SER A 202 7.93 -2.09 -19.20
N TYR A 203 7.07 -2.72 -19.97
CA TYR A 203 7.10 -4.19 -20.09
C TYR A 203 8.44 -4.70 -20.64
N ALA A 204 9.13 -3.91 -21.46
CA ALA A 204 10.46 -4.22 -21.96
C ALA A 204 11.49 -4.24 -20.82
N SER A 205 11.55 -3.16 -20.02
CA SER A 205 12.45 -3.07 -18.86
C SER A 205 12.18 -4.16 -17.81
N LEU A 206 10.90 -4.46 -17.53
CA LEU A 206 10.54 -5.57 -16.66
C LEU A 206 10.99 -6.92 -17.24
N GLY A 207 10.84 -7.10 -18.56
CA GLY A 207 11.28 -8.31 -19.27
C GLY A 207 12.77 -8.53 -19.15
N GLU A 208 13.58 -7.49 -19.38
CA GLU A 208 15.05 -7.52 -19.21
C GLU A 208 15.45 -7.92 -17.78
N ARG A 209 14.87 -7.27 -16.76
CA ARG A 209 15.17 -7.56 -15.36
C ARG A 209 14.78 -8.96 -14.93
N LEU A 210 13.72 -9.52 -15.51
CA LEU A 210 13.18 -10.83 -15.15
C LEU A 210 13.60 -11.96 -16.12
N GLY A 211 14.42 -11.65 -17.14
CA GLY A 211 14.89 -12.64 -18.10
C GLY A 211 13.78 -13.24 -18.99
N VAL A 212 12.74 -12.47 -19.32
CA VAL A 212 11.59 -12.91 -20.11
C VAL A 212 11.18 -11.87 -21.15
N THR A 213 10.39 -12.26 -22.14
CA THR A 213 9.93 -11.33 -23.19
C THR A 213 8.92 -10.30 -22.63
N HIS A 214 8.86 -9.12 -23.22
CA HIS A 214 7.88 -8.09 -22.88
C HIS A 214 6.43 -8.58 -23.03
N THR A 215 6.16 -9.45 -24.02
CA THR A 215 4.85 -10.08 -24.22
C THR A 215 4.47 -10.99 -23.07
N ALA A 216 5.43 -11.79 -22.55
CA ALA A 216 5.20 -12.64 -21.38
C ALA A 216 4.88 -11.81 -20.12
N ILE A 217 5.59 -10.69 -19.89
CA ILE A 217 5.30 -9.76 -18.79
C ILE A 217 3.91 -9.15 -18.93
N ARG A 218 3.57 -8.64 -20.11
CA ARG A 218 2.23 -8.08 -20.37
C ARG A 218 1.13 -9.09 -20.09
N GLY A 219 1.29 -10.33 -20.56
CA GLY A 219 0.34 -11.42 -20.32
C GLY A 219 0.19 -11.77 -18.85
N ARG A 220 1.30 -11.79 -18.09
CA ARG A 220 1.27 -12.04 -16.64
C ARG A 220 0.52 -10.95 -15.89
N ILE A 221 0.86 -9.68 -16.11
CA ILE A 221 0.22 -8.54 -15.46
C ILE A 221 -1.28 -8.55 -15.77
N LYS A 222 -1.64 -8.66 -17.06
CA LYS A 222 -3.05 -8.72 -17.47
C LYS A 222 -3.82 -9.86 -16.80
N LYS A 223 -3.25 -11.07 -16.72
CA LYS A 223 -3.89 -12.20 -16.05
C LYS A 223 -4.16 -11.93 -14.57
N LEU A 224 -3.26 -11.24 -13.88
CA LEU A 224 -3.40 -10.90 -12.47
C LEU A 224 -4.44 -9.81 -12.22
N GLU A 225 -4.51 -8.83 -13.11
CA GLU A 225 -5.53 -7.77 -13.06
C GLU A 225 -6.90 -8.32 -13.41
N ASP A 226 -7.02 -9.11 -14.51
CA ASP A 226 -8.29 -9.74 -14.94
C ASP A 226 -8.84 -10.70 -13.88
N SER A 227 -7.99 -11.37 -13.11
CA SER A 227 -8.40 -12.24 -12.00
C SER A 227 -8.75 -11.48 -10.71
N GLY A 228 -8.54 -10.17 -10.66
CA GLY A 228 -8.78 -9.36 -9.46
C GLY A 228 -7.77 -9.60 -8.32
N VAL A 229 -6.72 -10.40 -8.53
CA VAL A 229 -5.67 -10.66 -7.52
C VAL A 229 -4.79 -9.44 -7.30
N MET A 230 -4.58 -8.65 -8.34
CA MET A 230 -3.72 -7.47 -8.31
C MET A 230 -4.38 -6.31 -9.06
N ARG A 231 -4.09 -5.10 -8.62
CA ARG A 231 -4.36 -3.86 -9.36
C ARG A 231 -3.14 -2.96 -9.30
N ILE A 232 -2.78 -2.30 -10.40
CA ILE A 232 -1.76 -1.25 -10.38
C ILE A 232 -2.48 0.09 -10.29
N MET A 233 -2.25 0.81 -9.20
CA MET A 233 -2.98 2.05 -8.92
C MET A 233 -2.12 3.07 -8.19
N ALA A 234 -2.60 4.33 -8.17
CA ALA A 234 -2.03 5.35 -7.31
C ALA A 234 -2.38 5.07 -5.85
N THR A 235 -1.38 5.08 -4.99
CA THR A 235 -1.53 5.18 -3.54
C THR A 235 -1.05 6.54 -3.07
N VAL A 236 -1.62 7.05 -1.99
CA VAL A 236 -1.26 8.35 -1.42
C VAL A 236 -0.90 8.21 0.05
N SER A 237 -0.01 9.07 0.54
CA SER A 237 0.22 9.23 1.96
C SER A 237 -0.79 10.22 2.55
N PRO A 238 -1.78 9.78 3.37
CA PRO A 238 -2.74 10.70 3.96
C PRO A 238 -2.09 11.80 4.80
N MET A 239 -1.00 11.47 5.47
CA MET A 239 -0.25 12.42 6.30
C MET A 239 0.40 13.54 5.47
N ARG A 240 0.86 13.24 4.25
CA ARG A 240 1.45 14.22 3.32
C ARG A 240 0.41 15.04 2.57
N LEU A 241 -0.82 14.54 2.44
CA LEU A 241 -1.94 15.31 1.91
C LEU A 241 -2.39 16.46 2.84
N GLY A 242 -1.93 16.43 4.11
CA GLY A 242 -2.23 17.45 5.12
C GLY A 242 -3.60 17.29 5.78
N GLY A 243 -3.69 17.68 7.05
CA GLY A 243 -4.96 17.71 7.79
C GLY A 243 -5.53 16.35 8.24
N PHE A 244 -4.94 15.24 7.81
CA PHE A 244 -5.36 13.89 8.21
C PHE A 244 -4.56 13.36 9.38
N ARG A 245 -5.28 12.61 10.24
CA ARG A 245 -4.69 11.79 11.29
C ARG A 245 -5.20 10.37 11.10
N GLN A 246 -4.33 9.41 11.27
CA GLN A 246 -4.65 7.98 11.20
C GLN A 246 -4.78 7.44 12.61
N ALA A 247 -5.79 6.61 12.85
CA ALA A 247 -5.96 5.90 14.10
C ALA A 247 -6.07 4.40 13.81
N PHE A 248 -5.43 3.59 14.64
CA PHE A 248 -5.55 2.14 14.63
C PHE A 248 -6.41 1.73 15.83
N LEU A 249 -7.48 1.00 15.57
CA LEU A 249 -8.41 0.55 16.59
C LEU A 249 -8.43 -0.97 16.65
N GLY A 250 -7.98 -1.54 17.76
CA GLY A 250 -8.14 -2.95 18.08
C GLY A 250 -9.36 -3.14 18.97
N LEU A 251 -10.37 -3.90 18.51
CA LEU A 251 -11.59 -4.15 19.26
C LEU A 251 -11.66 -5.62 19.65
N GLY A 252 -11.69 -5.87 20.96
CA GLY A 252 -11.99 -7.18 21.52
C GLY A 252 -13.50 -7.37 21.69
N VAL A 253 -14.06 -8.42 21.10
CA VAL A 253 -15.46 -8.78 21.26
C VAL A 253 -15.60 -10.08 22.04
N LYS A 254 -16.57 -10.16 22.95
CA LYS A 254 -16.85 -11.38 23.70
C LYS A 254 -17.61 -12.39 22.83
N PRO A 255 -17.36 -13.71 22.96
CA PRO A 255 -18.19 -14.74 22.34
C PRO A 255 -19.69 -14.50 22.65
N PRO A 256 -20.63 -14.84 21.74
CA PRO A 256 -20.57 -15.94 20.79
C PRO A 256 -20.18 -15.60 19.35
N TYR A 257 -19.55 -14.47 19.09
CA TYR A 257 -19.12 -14.17 17.73
C TYR A 257 -18.03 -15.16 17.30
N ARG A 258 -18.41 -16.19 16.52
CA ARG A 258 -17.44 -17.03 15.82
C ARG A 258 -16.81 -16.18 14.73
N LEU A 259 -15.53 -15.89 14.86
CA LEU A 259 -14.69 -15.51 13.74
C LEU A 259 -14.48 -16.78 12.90
N PHE A 260 -15.46 -17.06 11.99
CA PHE A 260 -15.48 -18.17 11.00
C PHE A 260 -15.92 -19.53 11.53
#